data_a9d6c6f90bd02501329b205f6e1167c0
#
_entry.id   a9d6c6f90bd02501329b205f6e1167c0
#
_cell.length_a   1.000
_cell.length_b   1.000
_cell.length_c   1.000
_cell.angle_alpha   90.00
_cell.angle_beta   90.00
_cell.angle_gamma   90.00
#
_symmetry.space_group_name_H-M   'P 1'
#
loop_
_entity.id
_entity.type
_entity.pdbx_description
1 polymer ?
#
loop_
_entity_poly.entity_id
_entity_poly.type
_entity_poly.pdbx_seq_one_letter_code
_entity_poly.pdbx_strand_id
1 'polypeptide(L)'
;MRVALLCETFSKKMGYLQSALPKYLARLGAETHVVTMDLAPYYQAADFQESYGDFCNPEELVPGAVETHDGYTLHVLGHRRRLGHMRMRGLRKKLGAIRPDIVQTMTPIGWIALDATFWKFPLGYRLFTGCHHHASVFPLASKAARPWSREVLQSRLMRWLPGRAVSACTEKCYAIAPDCADVAVRFMGVPRSKMEVCPLGVDTELFHPAVEERDKRARQELRQRLGFAEGDIVCIYSGRFSADKNPLLLARAVERLSREGTAFRGLFVGQGVQGPAIESCAGCSTHPFVAVQELGEYFRGADVGVWPTQESMSMLDAAACGIPIVANHTMSVLERVQGNGVTYRLGDLEDLMRVLRQFGGAQTRERLGAAGARKMAGEFSWESVARRRLADYEHAGLRAGNLQHSRAARGVRDSAA
;
A
#
# COMPACT_ATOMS: atom_id res chain seq x y z
N MET A 1 -5.29 10.25 -22.63
CA MET A 1 -4.68 8.91 -22.45
C MET A 1 -5.58 8.07 -21.57
N ARG A 2 -5.83 6.81 -21.98
CA ARG A 2 -6.69 5.87 -21.26
C ARG A 2 -5.85 4.83 -20.53
N VAL A 3 -6.01 4.74 -19.20
CA VAL A 3 -5.22 3.87 -18.32
C VAL A 3 -6.13 2.82 -17.68
N ALA A 4 -5.75 1.55 -17.74
CA ALA A 4 -6.42 0.45 -17.02
C ALA A 4 -5.48 -0.16 -15.96
N LEU A 5 -5.88 -0.07 -14.69
CA LEU A 5 -5.20 -0.70 -13.57
C LEU A 5 -5.87 -2.04 -13.28
N LEU A 6 -5.09 -3.13 -13.32
CA LEU A 6 -5.60 -4.50 -13.06
C LEU A 6 -5.16 -4.95 -11.68
N CYS A 7 -6.11 -5.23 -10.79
CA CYS A 7 -5.85 -5.70 -9.45
C CYS A 7 -6.65 -6.98 -9.13
N GLU A 8 -6.12 -7.80 -8.23
CA GLU A 8 -6.78 -9.04 -7.81
C GLU A 8 -7.95 -8.76 -6.88
N THR A 9 -7.75 -7.83 -5.97
CA THR A 9 -8.70 -7.48 -4.90
C THR A 9 -8.91 -5.97 -4.86
N PHE A 10 -10.05 -5.55 -4.34
CA PHE A 10 -10.38 -4.14 -4.17
C PHE A 10 -11.21 -3.94 -2.89
N SER A 11 -11.11 -2.77 -2.28
CA SER A 11 -12.02 -2.31 -1.23
C SER A 11 -12.18 -0.80 -1.32
N LYS A 12 -13.42 -0.33 -1.22
CA LYS A 12 -13.76 1.09 -1.17
C LYS A 12 -13.38 1.74 0.18
N LYS A 13 -13.25 0.92 1.22
CA LYS A 13 -12.94 1.36 2.59
C LYS A 13 -11.44 1.45 2.86
N MET A 14 -10.58 0.88 1.99
CA MET A 14 -9.12 0.85 2.18
C MET A 14 -8.41 1.78 1.20
N GLY A 15 -7.53 2.64 1.73
CA GLY A 15 -6.72 3.59 0.96
C GLY A 15 -5.48 2.97 0.32
N TYR A 16 -5.63 1.90 -0.47
CA TYR A 16 -4.51 1.25 -1.14
C TYR A 16 -4.21 1.85 -2.52
N LEU A 17 -3.09 1.44 -3.13
CA LEU A 17 -2.68 1.87 -4.45
C LEU A 17 -3.79 1.73 -5.50
N GLN A 18 -4.56 0.63 -5.46
CA GLN A 18 -5.62 0.35 -6.42
C GLN A 18 -6.85 1.27 -6.30
N SER A 19 -7.01 2.00 -5.20
CA SER A 19 -8.05 3.02 -5.03
C SER A 19 -7.49 4.45 -5.14
N ALA A 20 -6.31 4.71 -4.57
CA ALA A 20 -5.74 6.05 -4.51
C ALA A 20 -5.05 6.46 -5.83
N LEU A 21 -4.19 5.63 -6.42
CA LEU A 21 -3.51 5.97 -7.67
C LEU A 21 -4.48 6.33 -8.80
N PRO A 22 -5.58 5.57 -9.08
CA PRO A 22 -6.51 5.92 -10.14
C PRO A 22 -7.23 7.25 -9.91
N LYS A 23 -7.57 7.61 -8.67
CA LYS A 23 -8.13 8.92 -8.29
C LYS A 23 -7.22 10.06 -8.76
N TYR A 24 -5.93 9.98 -8.45
CA TYR A 24 -4.99 11.04 -8.80
C TYR A 24 -4.60 11.03 -10.29
N LEU A 25 -4.55 9.88 -10.95
CA LEU A 25 -4.39 9.82 -12.41
C LEU A 25 -5.57 10.48 -13.14
N ALA A 26 -6.80 10.24 -12.67
CA ALA A 26 -8.01 10.87 -13.22
C ALA A 26 -7.98 12.40 -13.03
N ARG A 27 -7.58 12.90 -11.87
CA ARG A 27 -7.41 14.34 -11.59
C ARG A 27 -6.35 15.01 -12.48
N LEU A 28 -5.34 14.25 -12.87
CA LEU A 28 -4.31 14.70 -13.80
C LEU A 28 -4.73 14.58 -15.29
N GLY A 29 -6.00 14.26 -15.56
CA GLY A 29 -6.59 14.25 -16.90
C GLY A 29 -6.49 12.91 -17.64
N ALA A 30 -6.09 11.82 -16.99
CA ALA A 30 -6.15 10.49 -17.60
C ALA A 30 -7.57 9.89 -17.45
N GLU A 31 -8.13 9.34 -18.52
CA GLU A 31 -9.32 8.49 -18.43
C GLU A 31 -8.91 7.17 -17.77
N THR A 32 -9.32 6.99 -16.52
CA THR A 32 -8.77 5.92 -15.67
C THR A 32 -9.83 4.87 -15.35
N HIS A 33 -9.45 3.60 -15.51
CA HIS A 33 -10.26 2.43 -15.24
C HIS A 33 -9.54 1.51 -14.26
N VAL A 34 -10.25 1.00 -13.27
CA VAL A 34 -9.81 -0.09 -12.41
C VAL A 34 -10.58 -1.33 -12.77
N VAL A 35 -9.89 -2.43 -13.05
CA VAL A 35 -10.51 -3.74 -13.30
C VAL A 35 -10.07 -4.69 -12.21
N THR A 36 -11.02 -5.14 -11.40
CA THR A 36 -10.81 -6.02 -10.25
C THR A 36 -11.62 -7.29 -10.34
N MET A 37 -11.29 -8.29 -9.50
CA MET A 37 -12.15 -9.43 -9.25
C MET A 37 -13.10 -9.16 -8.07
N ASP A 38 -14.13 -9.97 -7.95
CA ASP A 38 -15.08 -10.03 -6.84
C ASP A 38 -14.45 -10.66 -5.58
N LEU A 39 -13.29 -10.16 -5.19
CA LEU A 39 -12.50 -10.66 -4.06
C LEU A 39 -12.10 -9.52 -3.13
N ALA A 40 -12.34 -9.71 -1.84
CA ALA A 40 -11.90 -8.78 -0.80
C ALA A 40 -10.36 -8.85 -0.60
N PRO A 41 -9.71 -7.74 -0.19
CA PRO A 41 -8.32 -7.79 0.26
C PRO A 41 -8.16 -8.80 1.39
N TYR A 42 -7.01 -9.49 1.40
CA TYR A 42 -6.67 -10.50 2.44
C TYR A 42 -7.59 -11.74 2.53
N TYR A 43 -8.48 -12.00 1.56
CA TYR A 43 -9.41 -13.14 1.56
C TYR A 43 -8.72 -14.52 1.78
N GLN A 44 -7.41 -14.62 1.58
CA GLN A 44 -6.61 -15.82 1.82
C GLN A 44 -5.98 -15.89 3.21
N ALA A 45 -6.08 -14.83 4.02
CA ALA A 45 -5.50 -14.83 5.36
C ALA A 45 -6.27 -15.80 6.26
N ALA A 46 -5.55 -16.60 7.05
CA ALA A 46 -6.17 -17.59 7.93
C ALA A 46 -7.06 -16.93 8.99
N ASP A 47 -6.75 -15.70 9.38
CA ASP A 47 -7.46 -14.87 10.35
C ASP A 47 -8.40 -13.84 9.68
N PHE A 48 -8.81 -14.06 8.42
CA PHE A 48 -9.61 -13.09 7.67
C PHE A 48 -10.91 -12.71 8.37
N GLN A 49 -11.68 -13.72 8.84
CA GLN A 49 -12.96 -13.47 9.51
C GLN A 49 -12.80 -12.67 10.81
N GLU A 50 -11.77 -12.97 11.59
CA GLU A 50 -11.51 -12.30 12.86
C GLU A 50 -10.96 -10.89 12.68
N SER A 51 -10.19 -10.67 11.59
CA SER A 51 -9.51 -9.38 11.34
C SER A 51 -10.30 -8.46 10.42
N TYR A 52 -10.90 -8.98 9.36
CA TYR A 52 -11.48 -8.17 8.27
C TYR A 52 -12.90 -8.55 7.89
N GLY A 53 -13.48 -9.63 8.44
CA GLY A 53 -14.78 -10.18 7.99
C GLY A 53 -15.89 -9.13 7.98
N ASP A 54 -16.00 -8.33 9.04
CA ASP A 54 -17.00 -7.28 9.16
C ASP A 54 -16.64 -6.00 8.37
N PHE A 55 -15.35 -5.75 8.19
CA PHE A 55 -14.86 -4.53 7.52
C PHE A 55 -14.80 -4.66 6.00
N CYS A 56 -14.35 -5.80 5.49
CA CYS A 56 -14.23 -6.09 4.06
C CYS A 56 -15.33 -7.06 3.62
N ASN A 57 -16.56 -6.58 3.45
CA ASN A 57 -17.64 -7.42 2.94
C ASN A 57 -17.42 -7.71 1.45
N PRO A 58 -17.20 -9.00 1.04
CA PRO A 58 -17.08 -9.37 -0.38
C PRO A 58 -18.34 -9.05 -1.21
N GLU A 59 -19.51 -8.97 -0.58
CA GLU A 59 -20.79 -8.66 -1.25
C GLU A 59 -20.82 -7.24 -1.85
N GLU A 60 -19.91 -6.35 -1.46
CA GLU A 60 -19.78 -5.01 -2.05
C GLU A 60 -19.23 -5.04 -3.50
N LEU A 61 -18.67 -6.18 -3.94
CA LEU A 61 -18.07 -6.34 -5.27
C LEU A 61 -18.90 -7.32 -6.12
N VAL A 62 -19.94 -6.83 -6.76
CA VAL A 62 -20.85 -7.64 -7.59
C VAL A 62 -20.25 -7.84 -8.98
N PRO A 63 -20.03 -9.10 -9.44
CA PRO A 63 -19.53 -9.37 -10.79
C PRO A 63 -20.41 -8.74 -11.88
N GLY A 64 -19.79 -8.01 -12.79
CA GLY A 64 -20.48 -7.29 -13.86
C GLY A 64 -20.76 -5.82 -13.53
N ALA A 65 -20.65 -5.42 -12.27
CA ALA A 65 -20.84 -4.01 -11.87
C ALA A 65 -19.81 -3.09 -12.55
N VAL A 66 -20.29 -1.91 -12.90
CA VAL A 66 -19.48 -0.79 -13.43
C VAL A 66 -19.93 0.46 -12.69
N GLU A 67 -19.03 1.06 -11.95
CA GLU A 67 -19.31 2.20 -11.07
C GLU A 67 -18.29 3.30 -11.29
N THR A 68 -18.72 4.57 -11.16
CA THR A 68 -17.80 5.70 -11.06
C THR A 68 -17.44 5.93 -9.61
N HIS A 69 -16.15 6.01 -9.29
CA HIS A 69 -15.63 6.20 -7.95
C HIS A 69 -14.44 7.16 -8.00
N ASP A 70 -14.46 8.25 -7.25
CA ASP A 70 -13.38 9.25 -7.17
C ASP A 70 -12.79 9.69 -8.54
N GLY A 71 -13.65 9.82 -9.57
CA GLY A 71 -13.25 10.27 -10.92
C GLY A 71 -12.71 9.17 -11.82
N TYR A 72 -12.61 7.92 -11.39
CA TYR A 72 -12.27 6.75 -12.23
C TYR A 72 -13.45 5.78 -12.33
N THR A 73 -13.39 4.87 -13.31
CA THR A 73 -14.40 3.82 -13.49
C THR A 73 -13.92 2.50 -12.92
N LEU A 74 -14.64 1.95 -11.94
CA LEU A 74 -14.42 0.63 -11.37
C LEU A 74 -15.23 -0.42 -12.13
N HIS A 75 -14.56 -1.50 -12.57
CA HIS A 75 -15.16 -2.66 -13.21
C HIS A 75 -14.91 -3.91 -12.37
N VAL A 76 -15.96 -4.58 -11.95
CA VAL A 76 -15.85 -5.84 -11.21
C VAL A 76 -16.05 -7.02 -12.16
N LEU A 77 -15.10 -7.93 -12.23
CA LEU A 77 -15.17 -9.16 -13.00
C LEU A 77 -15.26 -10.36 -12.06
N GLY A 78 -16.02 -11.37 -12.46
CA GLY A 78 -16.01 -12.65 -11.75
C GLY A 78 -14.66 -13.34 -11.86
N HIS A 79 -14.35 -14.19 -10.88
CA HIS A 79 -13.12 -14.98 -10.86
C HIS A 79 -13.38 -16.48 -11.12
N ARG A 80 -12.29 -17.20 -11.36
CA ARG A 80 -12.23 -18.67 -11.33
C ARG A 80 -10.90 -19.12 -10.79
N ARG A 81 -10.86 -20.22 -10.05
CA ARG A 81 -9.61 -20.83 -9.61
C ARG A 81 -9.00 -21.66 -10.75
N ARG A 82 -7.71 -21.46 -11.03
CA ARG A 82 -6.94 -22.24 -12.02
C ARG A 82 -5.53 -22.48 -11.52
N LEU A 83 -5.11 -23.74 -11.46
CA LEU A 83 -3.78 -24.14 -10.92
C LEU A 83 -3.49 -23.50 -9.55
N GLY A 84 -4.47 -23.49 -8.64
CA GLY A 84 -4.33 -22.96 -7.30
C GLY A 84 -4.42 -21.42 -7.17
N HIS A 85 -4.49 -20.67 -8.27
CA HIS A 85 -4.54 -19.20 -8.29
C HIS A 85 -5.84 -18.68 -8.91
N MET A 86 -6.24 -17.46 -8.52
CA MET A 86 -7.40 -16.80 -9.08
C MET A 86 -7.09 -16.18 -10.44
N ARG A 87 -8.04 -16.26 -11.36
CA ARG A 87 -7.97 -15.71 -12.71
C ARG A 87 -9.24 -14.95 -13.03
N MET A 88 -9.14 -13.75 -13.59
CA MET A 88 -10.25 -12.93 -14.04
C MET A 88 -11.03 -13.60 -15.18
N ARG A 89 -12.36 -13.58 -15.11
CA ARG A 89 -13.23 -14.00 -16.22
C ARG A 89 -13.47 -12.81 -17.14
N GLY A 90 -13.35 -13.03 -18.45
CA GLY A 90 -13.71 -12.00 -19.44
C GLY A 90 -12.76 -10.81 -19.57
N LEU A 91 -11.54 -10.85 -19.00
CA LEU A 91 -10.56 -9.76 -19.05
C LEU A 91 -10.31 -9.25 -20.48
N ARG A 92 -10.15 -10.15 -21.49
CA ARG A 92 -9.99 -9.79 -22.90
C ARG A 92 -11.14 -8.90 -23.40
N LYS A 93 -12.39 -9.34 -23.16
CA LYS A 93 -13.59 -8.61 -23.59
C LYS A 93 -13.65 -7.23 -22.93
N LYS A 94 -13.33 -7.16 -21.65
CA LYS A 94 -13.32 -5.90 -20.90
C LYS A 94 -12.25 -4.95 -21.42
N LEU A 95 -11.00 -5.39 -21.58
CA LEU A 95 -9.92 -4.57 -22.12
C LEU A 95 -10.22 -4.13 -23.59
N GLY A 96 -10.81 -5.01 -24.39
CA GLY A 96 -11.25 -4.65 -25.76
C GLY A 96 -12.35 -3.59 -25.79
N ALA A 97 -13.22 -3.56 -24.79
CA ALA A 97 -14.26 -2.51 -24.65
C ALA A 97 -13.66 -1.18 -24.13
N ILE A 98 -12.75 -1.23 -23.15
CA ILE A 98 -12.05 -0.05 -22.60
C ILE A 98 -11.10 0.55 -23.65
N ARG A 99 -10.40 -0.27 -24.45
CA ARG A 99 -9.34 0.14 -25.39
C ARG A 99 -8.27 1.00 -24.72
N PRO A 100 -7.60 0.50 -23.66
CA PRO A 100 -6.62 1.29 -22.93
C PRO A 100 -5.38 1.54 -23.79
N ASP A 101 -4.74 2.70 -23.60
CA ASP A 101 -3.39 2.98 -24.10
C ASP A 101 -2.34 2.31 -23.21
N ILE A 102 -2.63 2.30 -21.90
CA ILE A 102 -1.77 1.77 -20.83
C ILE A 102 -2.54 0.73 -20.03
N VAL A 103 -1.88 -0.40 -19.77
CA VAL A 103 -2.33 -1.39 -18.78
C VAL A 103 -1.25 -1.53 -17.72
N GLN A 104 -1.62 -1.42 -16.44
CA GLN A 104 -0.72 -1.69 -15.32
C GLN A 104 -1.29 -2.80 -14.43
N THR A 105 -0.46 -3.79 -14.10
CA THR A 105 -0.76 -4.84 -13.12
C THR A 105 -0.06 -4.56 -11.79
N MET A 106 -0.58 -5.11 -10.69
CA MET A 106 0.01 -4.94 -9.35
C MET A 106 1.20 -5.88 -9.08
N THR A 107 1.37 -6.91 -9.91
CA THR A 107 2.45 -7.89 -9.79
C THR A 107 2.96 -8.32 -11.16
N PRO A 108 4.26 -8.67 -11.32
CA PRO A 108 4.80 -9.17 -12.57
C PRO A 108 4.55 -10.68 -12.78
N ILE A 109 3.88 -11.34 -11.85
CA ILE A 109 3.59 -12.79 -11.87
C ILE A 109 2.11 -13.06 -11.70
N GLY A 110 1.70 -14.31 -11.90
CA GLY A 110 0.30 -14.76 -11.77
C GLY A 110 -0.54 -14.54 -13.04
N TRP A 111 -1.81 -14.96 -12.97
CA TRP A 111 -2.68 -15.00 -14.14
C TRP A 111 -3.00 -13.62 -14.72
N ILE A 112 -3.15 -12.59 -13.87
CA ILE A 112 -3.46 -11.23 -14.34
C ILE A 112 -2.32 -10.71 -15.21
N ALA A 113 -1.07 -10.87 -14.76
CA ALA A 113 0.12 -10.42 -15.50
C ALA A 113 0.31 -11.23 -16.80
N LEU A 114 0.11 -12.54 -16.77
CA LEU A 114 0.19 -13.40 -17.96
C LEU A 114 -0.92 -13.07 -18.98
N ASP A 115 -2.16 -12.92 -18.53
CA ASP A 115 -3.28 -12.56 -19.41
C ASP A 115 -3.08 -11.15 -20.00
N ALA A 116 -2.63 -10.17 -19.20
CA ALA A 116 -2.32 -8.83 -19.69
C ALA A 116 -1.17 -8.88 -20.71
N THR A 117 -0.15 -9.69 -20.51
CA THR A 117 0.95 -9.87 -21.47
C THR A 117 0.44 -10.47 -22.79
N PHE A 118 -0.39 -11.50 -22.71
CA PHE A 118 -0.93 -12.18 -23.90
C PHE A 118 -1.85 -11.26 -24.73
N TRP A 119 -2.75 -10.52 -24.05
CA TRP A 119 -3.70 -9.62 -24.71
C TRP A 119 -3.09 -8.30 -25.18
N LYS A 120 -1.85 -7.96 -24.73
CA LYS A 120 -1.13 -6.79 -25.23
C LYS A 120 -0.98 -6.82 -26.76
N PHE A 121 -0.67 -7.97 -27.35
CA PHE A 121 -0.39 -8.08 -28.77
C PHE A 121 -1.62 -7.75 -29.65
N PRO A 122 -2.80 -8.37 -29.44
CA PRO A 122 -3.97 -8.06 -30.26
C PRO A 122 -4.66 -6.73 -29.89
N LEU A 123 -4.44 -6.18 -28.68
CA LEU A 123 -5.11 -4.95 -28.23
C LEU A 123 -4.21 -3.70 -28.31
N GLY A 124 -2.89 -3.85 -28.47
CA GLY A 124 -1.97 -2.77 -28.80
C GLY A 124 -1.52 -1.84 -27.65
N TYR A 125 -1.92 -2.09 -26.40
CA TYR A 125 -1.56 -1.23 -25.27
C TYR A 125 -0.11 -1.41 -24.81
N ARG A 126 0.40 -0.47 -23.99
CA ARG A 126 1.66 -0.58 -23.27
C ARG A 126 1.43 -1.22 -21.92
N LEU A 127 2.34 -2.12 -21.51
CA LEU A 127 2.22 -2.88 -20.25
C LEU A 127 3.23 -2.39 -19.24
N PHE A 128 2.74 -2.08 -18.04
CA PHE A 128 3.51 -1.82 -16.84
C PHE A 128 3.15 -2.83 -15.76
N THR A 129 4.06 -3.11 -14.85
CA THR A 129 3.82 -4.02 -13.73
C THR A 129 4.24 -3.38 -12.42
N GLY A 130 3.80 -3.93 -11.29
CA GLY A 130 4.25 -3.52 -9.96
C GLY A 130 4.86 -4.69 -9.19
N CYS A 131 5.49 -4.40 -8.04
CA CYS A 131 5.88 -5.39 -7.04
C CYS A 131 5.65 -4.84 -5.64
N HIS A 132 4.78 -5.50 -4.88
CA HIS A 132 4.35 -5.11 -3.53
C HIS A 132 4.73 -6.16 -2.47
N HIS A 133 5.63 -7.07 -2.82
CA HIS A 133 6.05 -8.16 -1.93
C HIS A 133 7.32 -7.77 -1.20
N HIS A 134 7.19 -7.41 0.08
CA HIS A 134 8.33 -7.18 0.96
C HIS A 134 9.09 -8.48 1.24
N ALA A 135 10.39 -8.38 1.45
CA ALA A 135 11.24 -9.52 1.77
C ALA A 135 10.82 -10.18 3.09
N SER A 136 10.28 -9.41 4.04
CA SER A 136 9.77 -9.88 5.35
C SER A 136 8.62 -10.88 5.22
N VAL A 137 7.77 -10.73 4.19
CA VAL A 137 6.61 -11.60 3.96
C VAL A 137 6.80 -12.58 2.79
N PHE A 138 7.90 -12.49 2.06
CA PHE A 138 8.17 -13.40 0.93
C PHE A 138 8.93 -14.64 1.41
N PRO A 139 8.33 -15.85 1.39
CA PRO A 139 8.87 -17.01 2.10
C PRO A 139 10.30 -17.43 1.72
N LEU A 140 10.70 -17.20 0.46
CA LEU A 140 12.04 -17.55 -0.01
C LEU A 140 13.08 -16.46 0.26
N ALA A 141 12.68 -15.22 0.50
CA ALA A 141 13.59 -14.12 0.83
C ALA A 141 13.99 -14.16 2.31
N SER A 142 13.07 -14.59 3.19
CA SER A 142 13.28 -14.69 4.64
C SER A 142 14.05 -15.94 5.07
N LYS A 143 14.13 -16.97 4.20
CA LYS A 143 14.86 -18.23 4.47
C LYS A 143 16.16 -18.25 3.67
N ALA A 144 17.26 -18.62 4.31
CA ALA A 144 18.51 -18.97 3.62
C ALA A 144 18.35 -20.33 2.86
N ALA A 145 17.48 -20.32 1.85
CA ALA A 145 17.18 -21.53 1.08
C ALA A 145 18.36 -21.91 0.21
N ARG A 146 18.74 -23.18 0.25
CA ARG A 146 19.81 -23.71 -0.63
C ARG A 146 19.43 -23.52 -2.09
N PRO A 147 20.34 -23.07 -2.98
CA PRO A 147 20.03 -22.72 -4.38
C PRO A 147 19.36 -23.84 -5.20
N TRP A 148 19.56 -25.09 -4.82
CA TRP A 148 19.06 -26.30 -5.47
C TRP A 148 17.93 -27.00 -4.67
N SER A 149 17.37 -26.35 -3.64
CA SER A 149 16.23 -26.94 -2.95
C SER A 149 15.02 -27.05 -3.87
N ARG A 150 14.16 -28.07 -3.61
CA ARG A 150 12.90 -28.27 -4.36
C ARG A 150 12.04 -27.00 -4.39
N GLU A 151 12.00 -26.27 -3.29
CA GLU A 151 11.23 -25.03 -3.16
C GLU A 151 11.77 -23.92 -4.07
N VAL A 152 13.09 -23.75 -4.16
CA VAL A 152 13.73 -22.78 -5.06
C VAL A 152 13.52 -23.16 -6.51
N LEU A 153 13.66 -24.46 -6.86
CA LEU A 153 13.46 -24.94 -8.22
C LEU A 153 12.02 -24.76 -8.66
N GLN A 154 11.06 -25.09 -7.79
CA GLN A 154 9.63 -24.86 -8.03
C GLN A 154 9.32 -23.37 -8.20
N SER A 155 9.90 -22.50 -7.38
CA SER A 155 9.75 -21.06 -7.49
C SER A 155 10.32 -20.52 -8.80
N ARG A 156 11.48 -21.02 -9.24
CA ARG A 156 12.06 -20.67 -10.55
C ARG A 156 11.13 -21.04 -11.70
N LEU A 157 10.57 -22.24 -11.68
CA LEU A 157 9.66 -22.70 -12.73
C LEU A 157 8.32 -21.96 -12.72
N MET A 158 7.73 -21.77 -11.54
CA MET A 158 6.34 -21.28 -11.41
C MET A 158 6.23 -19.75 -11.27
N ARG A 159 7.32 -19.07 -10.93
CA ARG A 159 7.32 -17.61 -10.73
C ARG A 159 8.35 -16.90 -11.58
N TRP A 160 9.62 -17.31 -11.50
CA TRP A 160 10.71 -16.61 -12.20
C TRP A 160 10.60 -16.70 -13.72
N LEU A 161 10.36 -17.88 -14.30
CA LEU A 161 10.21 -18.05 -15.76
C LEU A 161 8.97 -17.32 -16.29
N PRO A 162 7.74 -17.46 -15.73
CA PRO A 162 6.58 -16.68 -16.16
C PRO A 162 6.80 -15.18 -16.01
N GLY A 163 7.38 -14.73 -14.89
CA GLY A 163 7.70 -13.32 -14.67
C GLY A 163 8.74 -12.79 -15.62
N ARG A 164 9.71 -13.60 -16.05
CA ARG A 164 10.68 -13.24 -17.10
C ARG A 164 10.00 -13.00 -18.44
N ALA A 165 9.03 -13.87 -18.80
CA ALA A 165 8.24 -13.72 -20.03
C ALA A 165 7.36 -12.45 -19.97
N VAL A 166 6.67 -12.20 -18.86
CA VAL A 166 5.90 -10.97 -18.62
C VAL A 166 6.83 -9.75 -18.75
N SER A 167 7.97 -9.78 -18.07
CA SER A 167 8.90 -8.65 -18.04
C SER A 167 9.51 -8.34 -19.42
N ALA A 168 9.64 -9.33 -20.31
CA ALA A 168 10.08 -9.10 -21.69
C ALA A 168 9.11 -8.13 -22.43
N CYS A 169 7.82 -8.20 -22.12
CA CYS A 169 6.75 -7.39 -22.71
C CYS A 169 6.39 -6.12 -21.91
N THR A 170 7.00 -5.93 -20.73
CA THR A 170 6.72 -4.82 -19.82
C THR A 170 7.67 -3.64 -20.10
N GLU A 171 7.19 -2.41 -20.04
CA GLU A 171 8.01 -1.19 -20.15
C GLU A 171 8.83 -0.99 -18.86
N LYS A 172 8.15 -0.91 -17.71
CA LYS A 172 8.74 -0.78 -16.37
C LYS A 172 8.00 -1.64 -15.34
N CYS A 173 8.69 -2.00 -14.26
CA CYS A 173 8.13 -2.61 -13.06
C CYS A 173 8.37 -1.70 -11.85
N TYR A 174 7.30 -1.26 -11.21
CA TYR A 174 7.36 -0.37 -10.05
C TYR A 174 7.38 -1.15 -8.75
N ALA A 175 8.50 -1.12 -8.04
CA ALA A 175 8.58 -1.65 -6.68
C ALA A 175 8.24 -0.56 -5.66
N ILE A 176 7.47 -0.91 -4.64
CA ILE A 176 7.07 0.05 -3.59
C ILE A 176 8.18 0.35 -2.59
N ALA A 177 9.23 -0.47 -2.55
CA ALA A 177 10.39 -0.32 -1.67
C ALA A 177 11.61 -1.02 -2.29
N PRO A 178 12.84 -0.70 -1.85
CA PRO A 178 14.06 -1.34 -2.37
C PRO A 178 14.08 -2.86 -2.21
N ASP A 179 13.62 -3.39 -1.09
CA ASP A 179 13.53 -4.84 -0.84
C ASP A 179 12.50 -5.53 -1.74
N CYS A 180 11.39 -4.85 -2.08
CA CYS A 180 10.44 -5.34 -3.09
C CYS A 180 11.08 -5.41 -4.47
N ALA A 181 11.95 -4.47 -4.82
CA ALA A 181 12.71 -4.52 -6.07
C ALA A 181 13.66 -5.73 -6.09
N ASP A 182 14.36 -6.00 -5.00
CA ASP A 182 15.24 -7.17 -4.89
C ASP A 182 14.46 -8.49 -4.96
N VAL A 183 13.28 -8.57 -4.32
CA VAL A 183 12.38 -9.73 -4.46
C VAL A 183 11.95 -9.93 -5.92
N ALA A 184 11.54 -8.86 -6.61
CA ALA A 184 11.13 -8.96 -8.01
C ALA A 184 12.27 -9.43 -8.93
N VAL A 185 13.47 -8.93 -8.75
CA VAL A 185 14.65 -9.32 -9.54
C VAL A 185 15.07 -10.76 -9.25
N ARG A 186 15.18 -11.13 -7.98
CA ARG A 186 15.70 -12.44 -7.58
C ARG A 186 14.72 -13.58 -7.81
N PHE A 187 13.43 -13.36 -7.57
CA PHE A 187 12.43 -14.43 -7.49
C PHE A 187 11.31 -14.34 -8.53
N MET A 188 11.13 -13.17 -9.18
CA MET A 188 10.04 -12.97 -10.14
C MET A 188 10.55 -12.67 -11.58
N GLY A 189 11.85 -12.82 -11.84
CA GLY A 189 12.42 -12.72 -13.17
C GLY A 189 12.43 -11.33 -13.82
N VAL A 190 12.22 -10.27 -13.04
CA VAL A 190 12.24 -8.89 -13.54
C VAL A 190 13.69 -8.44 -13.72
N PRO A 191 14.11 -7.97 -14.92
CA PRO A 191 15.45 -7.42 -15.10
C PRO A 191 15.64 -6.13 -14.29
N ARG A 192 16.82 -5.95 -13.68
CA ARG A 192 17.13 -4.73 -12.91
C ARG A 192 16.98 -3.44 -13.74
N SER A 193 17.26 -3.51 -15.05
CA SER A 193 17.09 -2.38 -15.99
C SER A 193 15.64 -1.92 -16.19
N LYS A 194 14.65 -2.74 -15.81
CA LYS A 194 13.22 -2.40 -15.86
C LYS A 194 12.63 -2.08 -14.50
N MET A 195 13.43 -2.22 -13.42
CA MET A 195 12.97 -1.91 -12.07
C MET A 195 13.07 -0.42 -11.80
N GLU A 196 12.01 0.11 -11.21
CA GLU A 196 11.97 1.45 -10.64
C GLU A 196 11.38 1.40 -9.25
N VAL A 197 12.06 1.98 -8.25
CA VAL A 197 11.51 2.14 -6.91
C VAL A 197 10.61 3.38 -6.93
N CYS A 198 9.33 3.12 -6.73
CA CYS A 198 8.28 4.14 -6.67
C CYS A 198 7.46 3.88 -5.41
N PRO A 199 7.76 4.56 -4.30
CA PRO A 199 7.06 4.37 -3.03
C PRO A 199 5.55 4.57 -3.16
N LEU A 200 4.81 4.01 -2.22
CA LEU A 200 3.38 4.30 -2.09
C LEU A 200 3.20 5.74 -1.62
N GLY A 201 2.07 6.32 -1.98
CA GLY A 201 1.69 7.67 -1.59
C GLY A 201 0.77 7.71 -0.38
N VAL A 202 0.53 8.92 0.09
CA VAL A 202 -0.50 9.27 1.06
C VAL A 202 -1.50 10.24 0.41
N ASP A 203 -2.78 10.09 0.74
CA ASP A 203 -3.83 11.04 0.33
C ASP A 203 -3.82 12.24 1.28
N THR A 204 -3.16 13.32 0.86
CA THR A 204 -2.98 14.53 1.68
C THR A 204 -4.25 15.36 1.86
N GLU A 205 -5.35 15.00 1.21
CA GLU A 205 -6.66 15.58 1.47
C GLU A 205 -7.35 14.93 2.68
N LEU A 206 -7.12 13.63 2.86
CA LEU A 206 -7.64 12.88 4.00
C LEU A 206 -6.71 12.97 5.21
N PHE A 207 -5.40 12.92 4.95
CA PHE A 207 -4.35 12.89 5.97
C PHE A 207 -3.53 14.18 5.92
N HIS A 208 -3.83 15.10 6.82
CA HIS A 208 -3.17 16.40 6.98
C HIS A 208 -3.14 16.79 8.46
N PRO A 209 -2.24 17.67 8.89
CA PRO A 209 -2.21 18.13 10.28
C PRO A 209 -3.48 18.87 10.67
N ALA A 210 -3.82 18.84 11.96
CA ALA A 210 -4.92 19.61 12.52
C ALA A 210 -4.56 21.10 12.66
N VAL A 211 -4.48 21.81 11.53
CA VAL A 211 -4.11 23.22 11.49
C VAL A 211 -5.34 24.13 11.62
N GLU A 212 -6.41 23.78 10.91
CA GLU A 212 -7.65 24.57 10.92
C GLU A 212 -8.43 24.40 12.23
N GLU A 213 -9.17 25.41 12.62
CA GLU A 213 -9.95 25.38 13.87
C GLU A 213 -10.98 24.23 13.90
N ARG A 214 -11.55 23.88 12.75
CA ARG A 214 -12.43 22.71 12.64
C ARG A 214 -11.71 21.41 13.00
N ASP A 215 -10.48 21.22 12.57
CA ASP A 215 -9.70 20.00 12.82
C ASP A 215 -9.27 19.94 14.29
N LYS A 216 -8.92 21.08 14.89
CA LYS A 216 -8.59 21.17 16.32
C LYS A 216 -9.81 20.83 17.19
N ARG A 217 -11.00 21.30 16.81
CA ARG A 217 -12.25 20.93 17.50
C ARG A 217 -12.55 19.45 17.34
N ALA A 218 -12.49 18.92 16.11
CA ALA A 218 -12.70 17.49 15.85
C ALA A 218 -11.71 16.62 16.65
N ARG A 219 -10.43 17.03 16.76
CA ARG A 219 -9.43 16.38 17.62
C ARG A 219 -9.88 16.37 19.09
N GLN A 220 -10.33 17.49 19.62
CA GLN A 220 -10.78 17.58 21.03
C GLN A 220 -12.02 16.72 21.28
N GLU A 221 -13.02 16.79 20.40
CA GLU A 221 -14.24 15.98 20.48
C GLU A 221 -13.93 14.46 20.41
N LEU A 222 -13.05 14.05 19.49
CA LEU A 222 -12.62 12.66 19.39
C LEU A 222 -11.94 12.19 20.69
N ARG A 223 -10.99 12.99 21.22
CA ARG A 223 -10.28 12.67 22.46
C ARG A 223 -11.24 12.54 23.65
N GLN A 224 -12.20 13.45 23.80
CA GLN A 224 -13.24 13.39 24.82
C GLN A 224 -14.11 12.14 24.68
N ARG A 225 -14.56 11.83 23.44
CA ARG A 225 -15.36 10.64 23.13
C ARG A 225 -14.62 9.34 23.48
N LEU A 226 -13.29 9.31 23.28
CA LEU A 226 -12.43 8.17 23.58
C LEU A 226 -11.93 8.16 25.05
N GLY A 227 -12.33 9.14 25.88
CA GLY A 227 -11.98 9.21 27.30
C GLY A 227 -10.55 9.68 27.59
N PHE A 228 -9.88 10.34 26.64
CA PHE A 228 -8.54 10.91 26.85
C PHE A 228 -8.62 12.30 27.48
N ALA A 229 -7.78 12.53 28.49
CA ALA A 229 -7.60 13.85 29.09
C ALA A 229 -6.77 14.79 28.18
N GLU A 230 -6.85 16.10 28.42
CA GLU A 230 -6.11 17.10 27.63
C GLU A 230 -4.60 16.90 27.70
N GLY A 231 -4.06 16.51 28.85
CA GLY A 231 -2.63 16.26 29.07
C GLY A 231 -2.14 14.88 28.65
N ASP A 232 -3.03 13.97 28.23
CA ASP A 232 -2.63 12.63 27.80
C ASP A 232 -1.79 12.66 26.53
N ILE A 233 -0.78 11.77 26.44
CA ILE A 233 0.06 11.55 25.27
C ILE A 233 -0.43 10.26 24.61
N VAL A 234 -1.21 10.39 23.53
CA VAL A 234 -1.86 9.26 22.88
C VAL A 234 -0.93 8.63 21.85
N CYS A 235 -0.48 7.39 22.12
CA CYS A 235 0.23 6.54 21.17
C CYS A 235 -0.78 5.75 20.34
N ILE A 236 -0.79 5.93 19.02
CA ILE A 236 -1.71 5.22 18.12
C ILE A 236 -1.01 4.11 17.34
N TYR A 237 -1.68 2.97 17.24
CA TYR A 237 -1.41 1.92 16.27
C TYR A 237 -2.65 1.72 15.38
N SER A 238 -2.46 1.61 14.07
CA SER A 238 -3.52 1.24 13.13
C SER A 238 -3.09 0.04 12.29
N GLY A 239 -3.92 -1.03 12.31
CA GLY A 239 -3.67 -2.28 11.59
C GLY A 239 -4.26 -3.52 12.26
N ARG A 240 -3.96 -4.71 11.73
CA ARG A 240 -4.38 -5.97 12.33
C ARG A 240 -3.76 -6.19 13.71
N PHE A 241 -4.52 -6.74 14.64
CA PHE A 241 -4.04 -7.14 15.96
C PHE A 241 -3.53 -8.58 15.94
N SER A 242 -2.47 -8.83 15.17
CA SER A 242 -1.88 -10.14 14.92
C SER A 242 -0.45 -10.24 15.46
N ALA A 243 0.03 -11.47 15.68
CA ALA A 243 1.36 -11.72 16.27
C ALA A 243 2.50 -11.18 15.38
N ASP A 244 2.36 -11.22 14.05
CA ASP A 244 3.33 -10.69 13.08
C ASP A 244 3.42 -9.16 13.10
N LYS A 245 2.35 -8.45 13.46
CA LYS A 245 2.31 -7.00 13.66
C LYS A 245 2.62 -6.59 15.10
N ASN A 246 2.28 -7.44 16.06
CA ASN A 246 2.56 -7.33 17.50
C ASN A 246 2.18 -5.98 18.15
N PRO A 247 0.97 -5.43 17.94
CA PRO A 247 0.55 -4.22 18.65
C PRO A 247 0.50 -4.40 20.18
N LEU A 248 0.38 -5.62 20.67
CA LEU A 248 0.41 -5.92 22.10
C LEU A 248 1.71 -5.45 22.79
N LEU A 249 2.85 -5.40 22.06
CA LEU A 249 4.09 -4.85 22.61
C LEU A 249 3.93 -3.36 22.98
N LEU A 250 3.25 -2.58 22.13
CA LEU A 250 2.92 -1.18 22.44
C LEU A 250 1.98 -1.09 23.63
N ALA A 251 0.93 -1.92 23.69
CA ALA A 251 -0.02 -1.90 24.79
C ALA A 251 0.67 -2.17 26.15
N ARG A 252 1.59 -3.13 26.21
CA ARG A 252 2.41 -3.41 27.39
C ARG A 252 3.35 -2.26 27.75
N ALA A 253 3.93 -1.57 26.76
CA ALA A 253 4.76 -0.39 27.00
C ALA A 253 3.94 0.75 27.61
N VAL A 254 2.76 1.03 27.06
CA VAL A 254 1.83 2.05 27.58
C VAL A 254 1.38 1.70 29.00
N GLU A 255 0.97 0.45 29.25
CA GLU A 255 0.55 0.00 30.58
C GLU A 255 1.63 0.25 31.62
N ARG A 256 2.89 -0.11 31.33
CA ARG A 256 4.00 0.13 32.25
C ARG A 256 4.26 1.61 32.48
N LEU A 257 4.29 2.41 31.40
CA LEU A 257 4.46 3.86 31.50
C LEU A 257 3.32 4.51 32.29
N SER A 258 2.09 4.07 32.09
CA SER A 258 0.94 4.54 32.87
C SER A 258 1.04 4.20 34.35
N ARG A 259 1.53 2.99 34.70
CA ARG A 259 1.78 2.57 36.10
C ARG A 259 2.93 3.37 36.76
N GLU A 260 3.86 3.88 35.99
CA GLU A 260 4.90 4.82 36.44
C GLU A 260 4.38 6.25 36.66
N GLY A 261 3.08 6.48 36.48
CA GLY A 261 2.45 7.80 36.67
C GLY A 261 2.63 8.75 35.49
N THR A 262 3.04 8.26 34.32
CA THR A 262 3.14 9.09 33.11
C THR A 262 1.76 9.24 32.43
N ALA A 263 1.63 10.28 31.59
CA ALA A 263 0.40 10.57 30.85
C ALA A 263 0.25 9.78 29.53
N PHE A 264 1.05 8.72 29.31
CA PHE A 264 0.93 7.92 28.08
C PHE A 264 -0.35 7.09 28.07
N ARG A 265 -1.02 7.09 26.91
CA ARG A 265 -2.22 6.29 26.60
C ARG A 265 -2.06 5.58 25.27
N GLY A 266 -2.74 4.46 25.06
CA GLY A 266 -2.74 3.68 23.83
C GLY A 266 -4.09 3.73 23.13
N LEU A 267 -4.09 4.07 21.85
CA LEU A 267 -5.24 3.97 20.95
C LEU A 267 -4.91 2.94 19.86
N PHE A 268 -5.72 1.89 19.78
CA PHE A 268 -5.52 0.81 18.81
C PHE A 268 -6.72 0.76 17.86
N VAL A 269 -6.50 1.09 16.57
CA VAL A 269 -7.54 1.07 15.55
C VAL A 269 -7.36 -0.15 14.66
N GLY A 270 -8.22 -1.14 14.80
CA GLY A 270 -8.12 -2.41 14.11
C GLY A 270 -8.80 -3.55 14.84
N GLN A 271 -8.57 -4.77 14.36
CA GLN A 271 -9.13 -6.00 14.93
C GLN A 271 -8.15 -7.16 14.77
N GLY A 272 -8.36 -8.24 15.55
CA GLY A 272 -7.61 -9.48 15.46
C GLY A 272 -7.37 -10.14 16.81
N VAL A 273 -6.69 -11.27 16.79
CA VAL A 273 -6.51 -12.20 17.93
C VAL A 273 -5.88 -11.58 19.17
N GLN A 274 -5.13 -10.48 19.05
CA GLN A 274 -4.53 -9.79 20.20
C GLN A 274 -5.46 -8.76 20.84
N GLY A 275 -6.66 -8.50 20.29
CA GLY A 275 -7.61 -7.47 20.78
C GLY A 275 -7.89 -7.60 22.27
N PRO A 276 -8.38 -8.74 22.78
CA PRO A 276 -8.69 -8.92 24.21
C PRO A 276 -7.47 -8.67 25.14
N ALA A 277 -6.27 -9.07 24.71
CA ALA A 277 -5.06 -8.84 25.47
C ALA A 277 -4.63 -7.36 25.49
N ILE A 278 -4.89 -6.63 24.42
CA ILE A 278 -4.66 -5.16 24.35
C ILE A 278 -5.64 -4.43 25.26
N GLU A 279 -6.91 -4.77 25.21
CA GLU A 279 -7.97 -4.18 26.06
C GLU A 279 -7.73 -4.39 27.55
N SER A 280 -7.09 -5.51 27.94
CA SER A 280 -6.75 -5.78 29.33
C SER A 280 -5.57 -4.93 29.85
N CYS A 281 -4.79 -4.28 28.96
CA CYS A 281 -3.69 -3.41 29.38
C CYS A 281 -4.20 -2.05 29.84
N ALA A 282 -3.83 -1.64 31.05
CA ALA A 282 -4.24 -0.35 31.63
C ALA A 282 -3.79 0.84 30.78
N GLY A 283 -4.69 1.81 30.55
CA GLY A 283 -4.42 3.00 29.74
C GLY A 283 -4.50 2.75 28.21
N CYS A 284 -4.98 1.58 27.77
CA CYS A 284 -5.18 1.24 26.37
C CYS A 284 -6.68 1.18 26.02
N SER A 285 -7.01 1.63 24.81
CA SER A 285 -8.36 1.54 24.24
C SER A 285 -8.28 0.97 22.82
N THR A 286 -9.21 0.09 22.46
CA THR A 286 -9.34 -0.45 21.09
C THR A 286 -10.52 0.21 20.38
N HIS A 287 -10.41 0.28 19.06
CA HIS A 287 -11.50 0.71 18.19
C HIS A 287 -11.46 -0.20 16.94
N PRO A 288 -12.60 -0.66 16.43
CA PRO A 288 -12.66 -1.43 15.18
C PRO A 288 -12.00 -0.71 14.01
N PHE A 289 -11.74 -1.43 12.91
CA PHE A 289 -11.33 -0.78 11.67
C PHE A 289 -12.34 0.28 11.25
N VAL A 290 -11.84 1.40 10.82
CA VAL A 290 -12.63 2.50 10.22
C VAL A 290 -12.29 2.65 8.75
N ALA A 291 -13.20 3.22 7.98
CA ALA A 291 -12.93 3.55 6.59
C ALA A 291 -11.76 4.55 6.48
N VAL A 292 -11.02 4.48 5.37
CA VAL A 292 -9.86 5.35 5.15
C VAL A 292 -10.21 6.84 5.26
N GLN A 293 -11.45 7.19 4.90
CA GLN A 293 -11.98 8.56 4.99
C GLN A 293 -12.04 9.08 6.43
N GLU A 294 -12.25 8.18 7.40
CA GLU A 294 -12.38 8.51 8.83
C GLU A 294 -11.04 8.40 9.57
N LEU A 295 -10.13 7.56 9.08
CA LEU A 295 -8.87 7.22 9.78
C LEU A 295 -7.99 8.44 10.08
N GLY A 296 -8.06 9.47 9.23
CA GLY A 296 -7.35 10.73 9.43
C GLY A 296 -7.70 11.43 10.74
N GLU A 297 -8.96 11.35 11.19
CA GLU A 297 -9.39 11.91 12.47
C GLU A 297 -8.72 11.23 13.66
N TYR A 298 -8.59 9.90 13.62
CA TYR A 298 -7.91 9.13 14.67
C TYR A 298 -6.43 9.47 14.75
N PHE A 299 -5.74 9.64 13.60
CA PHE A 299 -4.34 10.08 13.61
C PHE A 299 -4.21 11.51 14.12
N ARG A 300 -5.07 12.44 13.71
CA ARG A 300 -5.10 13.81 14.29
C ARG A 300 -5.43 13.81 15.77
N GLY A 301 -6.19 12.83 16.27
CA GLY A 301 -6.48 12.63 17.69
C GLY A 301 -5.28 12.18 18.52
N ALA A 302 -4.27 11.60 17.90
CA ALA A 302 -3.09 11.03 18.55
C ALA A 302 -1.89 12.01 18.58
N ASP A 303 -0.83 11.59 19.28
CA ASP A 303 0.42 12.35 19.48
C ASP A 303 1.65 11.64 18.94
N VAL A 304 1.64 10.29 18.87
CA VAL A 304 2.75 9.45 18.38
C VAL A 304 2.19 8.24 17.67
N GLY A 305 2.63 7.97 16.45
CA GLY A 305 2.28 6.76 15.72
C GLY A 305 3.33 5.66 15.96
N VAL A 306 2.90 4.43 16.30
CA VAL A 306 3.82 3.35 16.67
C VAL A 306 3.51 2.07 15.91
N TRP A 307 4.50 1.53 15.18
CA TRP A 307 4.43 0.24 14.48
C TRP A 307 5.52 -0.69 14.97
N PRO A 308 5.19 -1.66 15.86
CA PRO A 308 6.20 -2.45 16.57
C PRO A 308 7.01 -3.37 15.67
N THR A 309 6.43 -4.04 14.70
CA THR A 309 7.14 -5.12 14.00
C THR A 309 7.26 -4.90 12.50
N GLN A 310 6.16 -4.82 11.79
CA GLN A 310 6.17 -4.76 10.32
C GLN A 310 5.75 -3.38 9.79
N GLU A 311 6.23 -3.08 8.61
CA GLU A 311 5.85 -1.90 7.84
C GLU A 311 4.34 -1.87 7.55
N SER A 312 3.81 -0.63 7.48
CA SER A 312 2.41 -0.35 7.14
C SER A 312 2.31 0.92 6.31
N MET A 313 1.31 0.99 5.44
CA MET A 313 0.96 2.24 4.75
C MET A 313 0.50 3.31 5.73
N SER A 314 -0.20 2.91 6.78
CA SER A 314 -0.70 3.84 7.80
C SER A 314 0.41 4.62 8.54
N MET A 315 1.68 4.22 8.40
CA MET A 315 2.83 5.04 8.83
C MET A 315 2.93 6.35 8.04
N LEU A 316 2.67 6.30 6.72
CA LEU A 316 2.65 7.49 5.86
C LEU A 316 1.46 8.38 6.22
N ASP A 317 0.30 7.78 6.43
CA ASP A 317 -0.94 8.48 6.78
C ASP A 317 -0.80 9.22 8.11
N ALA A 318 -0.24 8.56 9.13
CA ALA A 318 0.05 9.16 10.42
C ALA A 318 1.09 10.30 10.33
N ALA A 319 2.19 10.09 9.59
CA ALA A 319 3.20 11.12 9.37
C ALA A 319 2.61 12.34 8.64
N ALA A 320 1.70 12.13 7.67
CA ALA A 320 0.99 13.19 6.97
C ALA A 320 0.08 13.98 7.90
N CYS A 321 -0.52 13.33 8.91
CA CYS A 321 -1.30 14.00 9.95
C CYS A 321 -0.43 14.80 10.95
N GLY A 322 0.89 14.83 10.77
CA GLY A 322 1.78 15.64 11.59
C GLY A 322 2.14 14.99 12.92
N ILE A 323 2.05 13.67 13.05
CA ILE A 323 2.50 12.95 14.24
C ILE A 323 3.82 12.21 13.97
N PRO A 324 4.75 12.20 14.93
CA PRO A 324 6.01 11.48 14.80
C PRO A 324 5.80 9.96 14.78
N ILE A 325 6.72 9.24 14.12
CA ILE A 325 6.64 7.80 13.95
C ILE A 325 7.65 7.08 14.83
N VAL A 326 7.23 6.04 15.53
CA VAL A 326 8.10 5.08 16.21
C VAL A 326 7.98 3.72 15.51
N ALA A 327 9.13 3.19 15.09
CA ALA A 327 9.21 1.91 14.41
C ALA A 327 10.43 1.10 14.87
N ASN A 328 10.48 -0.19 14.59
CA ASN A 328 11.69 -0.94 14.89
C ASN A 328 12.80 -0.66 13.84
N HIS A 329 14.07 -0.80 14.25
CA HIS A 329 15.24 -0.46 13.43
C HIS A 329 15.50 -1.42 12.26
N THR A 330 14.82 -2.57 12.21
CA THR A 330 15.02 -3.58 11.15
C THR A 330 14.03 -3.46 9.99
N MET A 331 13.12 -2.48 10.03
CA MET A 331 12.18 -2.25 8.94
C MET A 331 12.89 -1.90 7.63
N SER A 332 12.43 -2.45 6.52
CA SER A 332 12.98 -2.19 5.18
C SER A 332 12.64 -0.81 4.61
N VAL A 333 11.74 -0.07 5.27
CA VAL A 333 11.19 1.23 4.83
C VAL A 333 11.56 2.36 5.79
N LEU A 334 12.82 2.38 6.24
CA LEU A 334 13.30 3.39 7.19
C LEU A 334 13.17 4.82 6.66
N GLU A 335 13.09 5.01 5.35
CA GLU A 335 12.79 6.31 4.73
C GLU A 335 11.47 6.90 5.22
N ARG A 336 10.50 6.09 5.67
CA ARG A 336 9.22 6.57 6.25
C ARG A 336 9.39 7.19 7.64
N VAL A 337 10.48 6.88 8.33
CA VAL A 337 10.74 7.28 9.72
C VAL A 337 11.88 8.30 9.81
N GLN A 338 12.83 8.24 8.88
CA GLN A 338 14.03 9.09 8.91
C GLN A 338 13.67 10.58 8.84
N GLY A 339 14.09 11.33 9.86
CA GLY A 339 13.84 12.77 9.99
C GLY A 339 12.49 13.15 10.61
N ASN A 340 11.56 12.21 10.73
CA ASN A 340 10.22 12.42 11.31
C ASN A 340 9.83 11.39 12.38
N GLY A 341 10.81 10.64 12.89
CA GLY A 341 10.55 9.62 13.91
C GLY A 341 11.81 9.09 14.55
N VAL A 342 11.65 8.05 15.36
CA VAL A 342 12.73 7.37 16.09
C VAL A 342 12.56 5.87 15.96
N THR A 343 13.67 5.13 15.90
CA THR A 343 13.63 3.67 15.89
C THR A 343 14.03 3.09 17.24
N TYR A 344 13.51 1.87 17.51
CA TYR A 344 13.85 1.10 18.70
C TYR A 344 14.28 -0.33 18.31
N ARG A 345 14.87 -1.09 19.24
CA ARG A 345 15.30 -2.48 19.03
C ARG A 345 14.10 -3.41 18.94
N LEU A 346 13.98 -4.15 17.84
CA LEU A 346 12.85 -5.07 17.59
C LEU A 346 12.60 -5.99 18.77
N GLY A 347 11.35 -5.99 19.26
CA GLY A 347 10.89 -6.85 20.35
C GLY A 347 11.35 -6.43 21.76
N ASP A 348 12.15 -5.39 21.89
CA ASP A 348 12.66 -4.90 23.17
C ASP A 348 11.69 -3.90 23.79
N LEU A 349 10.96 -4.34 24.83
CA LEU A 349 9.98 -3.53 25.54
C LEU A 349 10.61 -2.33 26.24
N GLU A 350 11.75 -2.53 26.89
CA GLU A 350 12.43 -1.47 27.65
C GLU A 350 12.96 -0.39 26.70
N ASP A 351 13.50 -0.81 25.56
CA ASP A 351 13.96 0.14 24.55
C ASP A 351 12.78 0.91 23.90
N LEU A 352 11.63 0.24 23.66
CA LEU A 352 10.43 0.92 23.23
C LEU A 352 9.95 1.97 24.24
N MET A 353 9.90 1.63 25.52
CA MET A 353 9.56 2.57 26.59
C MET A 353 10.54 3.73 26.68
N ARG A 354 11.84 3.47 26.57
CA ARG A 354 12.90 4.50 26.53
C ARG A 354 12.68 5.47 25.35
N VAL A 355 12.32 4.95 24.17
CA VAL A 355 12.03 5.78 22.99
C VAL A 355 10.75 6.56 23.20
N LEU A 356 9.67 5.96 23.71
CA LEU A 356 8.41 6.66 23.98
C LEU A 356 8.59 7.84 24.96
N ARG A 357 9.40 7.70 26.01
CA ARG A 357 9.68 8.80 26.95
C ARG A 357 10.28 10.04 26.28
N GLN A 358 10.96 9.92 25.12
CA GLN A 358 11.47 11.07 24.37
C GLN A 358 10.34 11.96 23.81
N PHE A 359 9.14 11.42 23.67
CA PHE A 359 7.95 12.11 23.21
C PHE A 359 7.12 12.71 24.35
N GLY A 360 7.59 12.67 25.60
CA GLY A 360 6.95 13.33 26.74
C GLY A 360 6.82 14.86 26.56
N GLY A 361 7.82 15.48 25.93
CA GLY A 361 7.81 16.93 25.64
C GLY A 361 7.08 17.26 24.32
N ALA A 362 6.24 18.31 24.31
CA ALA A 362 5.51 18.76 23.12
C ALA A 362 6.44 19.17 21.97
N GLN A 363 7.53 19.86 22.27
CA GLN A 363 8.50 20.37 21.27
C GLN A 363 9.05 19.24 20.39
N THR A 364 9.36 18.07 20.95
CA THR A 364 9.84 16.91 20.16
C THR A 364 8.76 16.42 19.22
N ARG A 365 7.51 16.30 19.71
CA ARG A 365 6.37 15.84 18.92
C ARG A 365 6.08 16.81 17.76
N GLU A 366 6.02 18.09 18.04
CA GLU A 366 5.76 19.15 17.05
C GLU A 366 6.83 19.20 15.97
N ARG A 367 8.11 19.21 16.37
CA ARG A 367 9.23 19.26 15.43
C ARG A 367 9.27 18.08 14.47
N LEU A 368 9.17 16.87 15.00
CA LEU A 368 9.21 15.64 14.19
C LEU A 368 7.91 15.45 13.38
N GLY A 369 6.76 15.78 13.97
CA GLY A 369 5.48 15.74 13.28
C GLY A 369 5.42 16.71 12.09
N ALA A 370 5.86 17.96 12.28
CA ALA A 370 5.91 18.94 11.19
C ALA A 370 6.90 18.53 10.08
N ALA A 371 8.03 17.91 10.43
CA ALA A 371 8.94 17.33 9.44
C ALA A 371 8.28 16.20 8.64
N GLY A 372 7.52 15.32 9.31
CA GLY A 372 6.76 14.25 8.68
C GLY A 372 5.71 14.77 7.71
N ALA A 373 4.89 15.72 8.13
CA ALA A 373 3.85 16.30 7.29
C ALA A 373 4.43 16.92 6.00
N ARG A 374 5.49 17.72 6.12
CA ARG A 374 6.15 18.32 4.94
C ARG A 374 6.71 17.26 4.00
N LYS A 375 7.37 16.24 4.54
CA LYS A 375 7.93 15.13 3.76
C LYS A 375 6.86 14.36 3.01
N MET A 376 5.74 14.04 3.68
CA MET A 376 4.63 13.33 3.06
C MET A 376 3.95 14.14 1.97
N ALA A 377 3.74 15.44 2.19
CA ALA A 377 3.14 16.32 1.18
C ALA A 377 4.04 16.50 -0.06
N GLY A 378 5.35 16.58 0.12
CA GLY A 378 6.31 16.78 -0.98
C GLY A 378 6.63 15.50 -1.75
N GLU A 379 7.17 14.51 -1.05
CA GLU A 379 7.80 13.34 -1.69
C GLU A 379 6.85 12.14 -1.82
N PHE A 380 5.94 11.98 -0.85
CA PHE A 380 5.10 10.80 -0.70
C PHE A 380 3.60 11.07 -0.94
N SER A 381 3.20 12.20 -1.55
CA SER A 381 1.80 12.40 -1.91
C SER A 381 1.40 11.51 -3.10
N TRP A 382 0.15 11.01 -3.10
CA TRP A 382 -0.37 10.27 -4.26
C TRP A 382 -0.35 11.11 -5.53
N GLU A 383 -0.46 12.43 -5.42
CA GLU A 383 -0.33 13.32 -6.56
C GLU A 383 1.07 13.27 -7.17
N SER A 384 2.13 13.35 -6.35
CA SER A 384 3.52 13.22 -6.80
C SER A 384 3.78 11.86 -7.44
N VAL A 385 3.28 10.78 -6.84
CA VAL A 385 3.37 9.41 -7.36
C VAL A 385 2.66 9.30 -8.71
N ALA A 386 1.44 9.84 -8.82
CA ALA A 386 0.65 9.80 -10.06
C ALA A 386 1.30 10.61 -11.19
N ARG A 387 1.82 11.81 -10.92
CA ARG A 387 2.57 12.62 -11.89
C ARG A 387 3.78 11.88 -12.45
N ARG A 388 4.56 11.23 -11.59
CA ARG A 388 5.72 10.43 -11.99
C ARG A 388 5.31 9.27 -12.88
N ARG A 389 4.25 8.53 -12.52
CA ARG A 389 3.72 7.43 -13.34
C ARG A 389 3.17 7.91 -14.68
N LEU A 390 2.43 9.01 -14.67
CA LEU A 390 1.85 9.61 -15.87
C LEU A 390 2.94 10.00 -16.88
N ALA A 391 4.04 10.63 -16.41
CA ALA A 391 5.17 10.96 -17.26
C ALA A 391 5.81 9.72 -17.92
N ASP A 392 5.92 8.62 -17.18
CA ASP A 392 6.42 7.34 -17.73
C ASP A 392 5.47 6.75 -18.77
N TYR A 393 4.16 6.84 -18.54
CA TYR A 393 3.14 6.35 -19.47
C TYR A 393 3.16 7.17 -20.79
N GLU A 394 3.25 8.48 -20.70
CA GLU A 394 3.36 9.40 -21.85
C GLU A 394 4.63 9.13 -22.66
N HIS A 395 5.77 8.98 -21.99
CA HIS A 395 7.03 8.66 -22.65
C HIS A 395 6.97 7.31 -23.40
N ALA A 396 6.34 6.29 -22.84
CA ALA A 396 6.12 5.01 -23.52
C ALA A 396 5.19 5.15 -24.73
N GLY A 397 4.17 6.01 -24.66
CA GLY A 397 3.25 6.33 -25.76
C GLY A 397 3.95 7.01 -26.93
N LEU A 398 4.78 8.02 -26.66
CA LEU A 398 5.53 8.77 -27.68
C LEU A 398 6.51 7.87 -28.45
N ARG A 399 7.21 6.96 -27.80
CA ARG A 399 8.08 5.98 -28.46
C ARG A 399 7.34 5.09 -29.45
N ALA A 400 6.07 4.79 -29.20
CA ALA A 400 5.23 3.99 -30.10
C ALA A 400 4.86 4.76 -31.37
N GLY A 401 4.45 6.02 -31.24
CA GLY A 401 4.14 6.90 -32.37
C GLY A 401 5.33 7.05 -33.33
N ASN A 402 6.51 7.29 -32.79
CA ASN A 402 7.75 7.43 -33.59
C ASN A 402 8.13 6.15 -34.33
N LEU A 403 7.92 4.96 -33.71
CA LEU A 403 8.19 3.68 -34.37
C LEU A 403 7.21 3.36 -35.50
N GLN A 404 5.95 3.75 -35.35
CA GLN A 404 4.93 3.60 -36.42
C GLN A 404 5.22 4.52 -37.58
N HIS A 405 5.57 5.78 -37.35
CA HIS A 405 5.97 6.73 -38.39
C HIS A 405 7.23 6.29 -39.14
N SER A 406 8.23 5.76 -38.44
CA SER A 406 9.45 5.26 -39.06
C SER A 406 9.26 3.97 -39.88
N ARG A 407 8.32 3.11 -39.49
CA ARG A 407 7.92 1.91 -40.27
C ARG A 407 7.09 2.30 -41.51
N ALA A 408 6.16 3.23 -41.39
CA ALA A 408 5.39 3.75 -42.52
C ALA A 408 6.29 4.45 -43.54
N ALA A 409 7.28 5.22 -43.08
CA ALA A 409 8.26 5.87 -43.97
C ALA A 409 9.23 4.89 -44.66
N ARG A 410 9.54 3.75 -44.07
CA ARG A 410 10.32 2.67 -44.72
C ARG A 410 9.48 1.89 -45.74
N GLY A 411 8.24 1.53 -45.38
CA GLY A 411 7.33 0.81 -46.28
C GLY A 411 6.99 1.59 -47.56
N VAL A 412 7.00 2.92 -47.50
CA VAL A 412 6.82 3.79 -48.68
C VAL A 412 8.08 3.83 -49.59
N ARG A 413 9.29 3.64 -48.99
CA ARG A 413 10.53 3.57 -49.80
C ARG A 413 10.74 2.21 -50.47
N ASP A 414 10.28 1.12 -49.85
CA ASP A 414 10.39 -0.23 -50.40
C ASP A 414 9.33 -0.55 -51.47
N SER A 415 8.26 0.29 -51.57
CA SER A 415 7.22 0.20 -52.62
C SER A 415 7.49 1.12 -53.83
N ALA A 416 8.57 1.91 -53.78
CA ALA A 416 8.98 2.84 -54.83
C ALA A 416 10.30 2.42 -55.51
N ALA A 417 10.86 1.25 -55.19
CA ALA A 417 11.99 0.56 -55.81
C ALA A 417 11.48 -0.72 -56.48
#